data_26904056973d2455c13272ffe49eb28b
#
_entry.id   26904056973d2455c13272ffe49eb28b
#
_cell.length_a   1.000
_cell.length_b   1.000
_cell.length_c   1.000
_cell.angle_alpha   90.00
_cell.angle_beta   90.00
_cell.angle_gamma   90.00
#
_symmetry.space_group_name_H-M   'P 1'
#
loop_
_entity.id
_entity.type
_entity.pdbx_description
1 polymer ?
#
loop_
_entity_poly.entity_id
_entity_poly.type
_entity_poly.pdbx_seq_one_letter_code
_entity_poly.pdbx_strand_id
1 'polypeptide(L)'
;MKKNQIRKSVAALAMAAVVGVSLLGYGCGSKSASTAGGVSGDFTGTAKGMGGDVTVTLTLEDGKITGCTAEGKDETPGIGTLALEQLPAQIAETGSIAVDGVSTATITSNAIKEAAAAALTAAGLNADDYKIEVKADETKAEDSTVDADVVIVGAGGAGMTAAITAAGEGKSVVILESQPMVGGNSVRATGGMNAGKTVYQDENEFGESAGVEKTLKTAAEKYADNETITALAKTVSEQWAEYQKNPTGYFDSVELMELDTMIGGKGINDPALVETLCANCADAIDWLDEHGITLHSVSSFGGASVKRIHRPVNAEGKTVSVGSYMIPLLEENCEKAGVQILLNTTANEILTDASGAAVGIKATGSTGETVTVNAKAVVLTTGGFGANLDMVTEYKPELKGFMTTNAAGAQGQGIEMATAIGAGTVDMDQIQIHPTVEANTAALITEGLRGDGAVLINAEGKRFIDEVGTRDVVSAAEIAQTGSYSWLVVDQAMVDASSVIQGYIKKGYTVTGETYEELGKAMGVDEAAFAETMKTWNGYVEAKNDPDFGRTSFANKLDTAPYYAIKVTAGVHHTMGGLTINTNTEVLKADGTVIPGLFAAGEVTGGVHGANRLGGNAVADFTVFGRIAGKAASDYAA
;
A
#
# COMPACT_ATOMS: atom_id res chain seq x y z
N MET A 1 37.11 -39.12 16.24
CA MET A 1 36.71 -39.82 17.49
C MET A 1 35.83 -38.90 18.32
N LYS A 2 34.72 -39.50 18.75
CA LYS A 2 33.69 -39.03 19.70
C LYS A 2 32.66 -38.01 19.20
N LYS A 3 31.51 -38.57 18.80
CA LYS A 3 30.15 -38.05 18.73
C LYS A 3 29.66 -37.63 20.13
N ASN A 4 28.90 -36.56 20.21
CA ASN A 4 27.88 -36.44 21.26
C ASN A 4 26.57 -35.99 20.62
N GLN A 5 25.58 -36.89 20.70
CA GLN A 5 24.17 -36.64 20.37
C GLN A 5 23.50 -36.00 21.58
N ILE A 6 22.69 -34.97 21.34
CA ILE A 6 21.68 -34.51 22.29
C ILE A 6 20.31 -34.82 21.71
N ARG A 7 19.55 -35.55 22.49
CA ARG A 7 18.24 -36.14 22.19
C ARG A 7 17.16 -35.09 22.05
N LYS A 8 16.37 -35.22 20.97
CA LYS A 8 15.04 -34.58 20.84
C LYS A 8 14.03 -35.43 21.64
N SER A 9 13.28 -34.79 22.53
CA SER A 9 12.08 -35.38 23.14
C SER A 9 10.86 -34.85 22.37
N VAL A 10 10.21 -35.75 21.62
CA VAL A 10 8.91 -35.53 20.99
C VAL A 10 7.86 -36.02 21.99
N ALA A 11 6.98 -35.15 22.44
CA ALA A 11 5.76 -35.53 23.14
C ALA A 11 4.60 -35.51 22.14
N ALA A 12 4.15 -36.70 21.75
CA ALA A 12 2.92 -36.90 21.02
C ALA A 12 1.75 -36.92 22.00
N LEU A 13 0.76 -36.08 21.80
CA LEU A 13 -0.55 -36.18 22.48
C LEU A 13 -1.56 -36.71 21.47
N ALA A 14 -2.22 -37.81 21.84
CA ALA A 14 -3.18 -38.51 21.02
C ALA A 14 -4.54 -37.80 21.03
N MET A 15 -5.15 -37.64 19.84
CA MET A 15 -6.57 -37.31 19.65
C MET A 15 -7.44 -38.51 19.99
N ALA A 16 -8.39 -38.33 20.89
CA ALA A 16 -9.55 -39.23 21.04
C ALA A 16 -10.79 -38.51 20.45
N ALA A 17 -11.31 -39.04 19.35
CA ALA A 17 -12.58 -38.62 18.77
C ALA A 17 -13.72 -39.24 19.57
N VAL A 18 -14.67 -38.42 20.04
CA VAL A 18 -15.97 -38.86 20.53
C VAL A 18 -17.06 -38.28 19.62
N VAL A 19 -17.69 -39.16 18.87
CA VAL A 19 -18.90 -38.89 18.11
C VAL A 19 -20.08 -39.01 19.04
N GLY A 20 -20.80 -37.90 19.29
CA GLY A 20 -22.06 -37.87 20.04
C GLY A 20 -23.22 -37.49 19.11
N VAL A 21 -24.08 -38.46 18.83
CA VAL A 21 -25.37 -38.24 18.16
C VAL A 21 -26.38 -37.70 19.19
N SER A 22 -27.00 -36.55 18.94
CA SER A 22 -28.10 -36.04 19.75
C SER A 22 -29.41 -35.99 18.99
N LEU A 23 -30.36 -36.73 19.53
CA LEU A 23 -31.76 -36.78 19.09
C LEU A 23 -32.50 -35.47 19.43
N LEU A 24 -33.35 -35.07 18.51
CA LEU A 24 -34.37 -34.03 18.64
C LEU A 24 -35.44 -34.44 19.69
N GLY A 25 -35.69 -33.53 20.65
CA GLY A 25 -36.82 -33.58 21.57
C GLY A 25 -37.51 -32.23 21.64
N TYR A 26 -38.72 -32.14 21.11
CA TYR A 26 -39.65 -31.01 21.28
C TYR A 26 -40.22 -31.04 22.72
N GLY A 27 -40.09 -29.93 23.45
CA GLY A 27 -40.78 -29.74 24.75
C GLY A 27 -41.04 -28.27 24.98
N CYS A 28 -42.33 -27.93 25.01
CA CYS A 28 -42.86 -26.60 25.34
C CYS A 28 -42.97 -26.44 26.85
N GLY A 29 -42.55 -25.32 27.40
CA GLY A 29 -42.94 -24.97 28.76
C GLY A 29 -42.08 -23.97 29.53
N SER A 30 -42.65 -22.78 29.78
CA SER A 30 -42.45 -21.83 30.90
C SER A 30 -41.11 -21.09 31.07
N LYS A 31 -41.23 -19.77 31.05
CA LYS A 31 -40.23 -18.80 31.49
C LYS A 31 -39.78 -19.07 32.93
N SER A 32 -38.51 -19.33 33.11
CA SER A 32 -37.77 -19.13 34.34
C SER A 32 -36.55 -18.27 34.07
N ALA A 33 -36.37 -17.21 34.85
CA ALA A 33 -35.14 -16.44 34.87
C ALA A 33 -33.98 -17.40 35.23
N SER A 34 -33.03 -17.66 34.31
CA SER A 34 -31.85 -18.46 34.60
C SER A 34 -30.78 -17.55 35.20
N THR A 35 -30.42 -17.78 36.42
CA THR A 35 -29.19 -17.35 37.06
C THR A 35 -28.00 -17.76 36.22
N ALA A 36 -27.18 -16.79 35.81
CA ALA A 36 -25.91 -17.03 35.13
C ALA A 36 -24.96 -17.74 36.10
N GLY A 37 -24.84 -19.04 36.02
CA GLY A 37 -23.92 -19.87 36.77
C GLY A 37 -23.77 -21.21 36.09
N GLY A 38 -22.58 -21.56 35.63
CA GLY A 38 -22.23 -22.92 35.25
C GLY A 38 -21.99 -23.27 33.81
N VAL A 39 -21.87 -22.31 32.86
CA VAL A 39 -21.46 -22.63 31.46
C VAL A 39 -19.93 -22.63 31.40
N SER A 40 -19.34 -23.82 31.14
CA SER A 40 -17.89 -23.97 30.99
C SER A 40 -17.58 -24.84 29.78
N GLY A 41 -16.48 -24.54 29.08
CA GLY A 41 -16.04 -25.24 27.90
C GLY A 41 -15.69 -24.30 26.75
N ASP A 42 -15.32 -24.90 25.60
CA ASP A 42 -14.98 -24.14 24.39
C ASP A 42 -16.19 -24.01 23.48
N PHE A 43 -16.46 -22.79 23.02
CA PHE A 43 -17.58 -22.46 22.13
C PHE A 43 -17.07 -21.68 20.94
N THR A 44 -17.56 -22.04 19.75
CA THR A 44 -17.08 -21.51 18.47
C THR A 44 -18.17 -20.73 17.77
N GLY A 45 -17.81 -19.60 17.21
CA GLY A 45 -18.66 -18.81 16.32
C GLY A 45 -17.90 -18.37 15.07
N THR A 46 -18.61 -18.05 14.01
CA THR A 46 -18.02 -17.63 12.74
C THR A 46 -18.74 -16.41 12.19
N ALA A 47 -17.98 -15.48 11.61
CA ALA A 47 -18.51 -14.30 10.91
C ALA A 47 -17.67 -13.98 9.68
N LYS A 48 -18.18 -13.12 8.78
CA LYS A 48 -17.48 -12.70 7.56
C LYS A 48 -16.46 -11.62 7.86
N GLY A 49 -15.18 -11.93 7.64
CA GLY A 49 -14.08 -10.98 7.64
C GLY A 49 -13.78 -10.40 6.27
N MET A 50 -12.65 -9.71 6.15
CA MET A 50 -12.23 -9.05 4.91
C MET A 50 -11.78 -10.06 3.86
N GLY A 51 -11.03 -11.09 4.25
CA GLY A 51 -10.50 -12.12 3.36
C GLY A 51 -11.40 -13.35 3.22
N GLY A 52 -12.27 -13.60 4.19
CA GLY A 52 -13.10 -14.82 4.25
C GLY A 52 -13.80 -14.99 5.59
N ASP A 53 -14.11 -16.24 5.94
CA ASP A 53 -14.69 -16.56 7.24
C ASP A 53 -13.63 -16.43 8.36
N VAL A 54 -14.00 -15.71 9.40
CA VAL A 54 -13.24 -15.63 10.65
C VAL A 54 -13.96 -16.48 11.69
N THR A 55 -13.25 -17.42 12.28
CA THR A 55 -13.77 -18.31 13.33
C THR A 55 -13.12 -17.93 14.65
N VAL A 56 -13.94 -17.68 15.66
CA VAL A 56 -13.49 -17.41 17.04
C VAL A 56 -13.90 -18.57 17.95
N THR A 57 -12.98 -19.04 18.78
CA THR A 57 -13.23 -19.98 19.85
C THR A 57 -13.04 -19.28 21.19
N LEU A 58 -14.11 -19.23 22.00
CA LEU A 58 -14.08 -18.72 23.37
C LEU A 58 -14.01 -19.89 24.36
N THR A 59 -13.08 -19.82 25.30
CA THR A 59 -13.05 -20.69 26.46
C THR A 59 -13.82 -20.00 27.60
N LEU A 60 -14.85 -20.66 28.11
CA LEU A 60 -15.67 -20.16 29.20
C LEU A 60 -15.44 -21.00 30.49
N GLU A 61 -15.36 -20.32 31.65
CA GLU A 61 -15.39 -20.91 32.98
C GLU A 61 -16.45 -20.22 33.82
N ASP A 62 -17.44 -20.96 34.28
CA ASP A 62 -18.58 -20.44 35.04
C ASP A 62 -19.25 -19.20 34.40
N GLY A 63 -19.39 -19.23 33.07
CA GLY A 63 -19.96 -18.16 32.28
C GLY A 63 -19.05 -16.96 32.04
N LYS A 64 -17.77 -17.01 32.39
CA LYS A 64 -16.79 -15.93 32.15
C LYS A 64 -15.87 -16.34 31.00
N ILE A 65 -15.52 -15.39 30.16
CA ILE A 65 -14.50 -15.61 29.13
C ILE A 65 -13.14 -15.66 29.82
N THR A 66 -12.43 -16.79 29.70
CA THR A 66 -11.07 -17.00 30.23
C THR A 66 -10.04 -17.25 29.11
N GLY A 67 -10.51 -17.47 27.88
CA GLY A 67 -9.66 -17.63 26.73
C GLY A 67 -10.39 -17.25 25.45
N CYS A 68 -9.63 -16.79 24.46
CA CYS A 68 -10.12 -16.48 23.13
C CYS A 68 -9.03 -16.80 22.10
N THR A 69 -9.42 -17.42 20.99
CA THR A 69 -8.57 -17.58 19.81
C THR A 69 -9.36 -17.20 18.56
N ALA A 70 -8.70 -16.70 17.53
CA ALA A 70 -9.32 -16.40 16.25
C ALA A 70 -8.51 -17.00 15.09
N GLU A 71 -9.19 -17.53 14.10
CA GLU A 71 -8.62 -18.05 12.86
C GLU A 71 -9.31 -17.42 11.65
N GLY A 72 -8.53 -16.96 10.68
CA GLY A 72 -9.00 -16.41 9.42
C GLY A 72 -7.94 -16.63 8.34
N LYS A 73 -7.98 -17.79 7.68
CA LYS A 73 -6.92 -18.25 6.75
C LYS A 73 -6.70 -17.33 5.55
N ASP A 74 -7.74 -16.64 5.15
CA ASP A 74 -7.74 -15.79 3.95
C ASP A 74 -7.66 -14.29 4.31
N GLU A 75 -7.43 -13.96 5.59
CA GLU A 75 -7.27 -12.58 6.02
C GLU A 75 -6.00 -11.95 5.47
N THR A 76 -6.05 -10.63 5.24
CA THR A 76 -4.93 -9.89 4.62
C THR A 76 -3.70 -9.94 5.53
N PRO A 77 -2.57 -10.51 5.07
CA PRO A 77 -1.32 -10.50 5.84
C PRO A 77 -0.89 -9.08 6.23
N GLY A 78 -0.41 -8.90 7.45
CA GLY A 78 0.02 -7.59 7.97
C GLY A 78 -1.10 -6.57 8.22
N ILE A 79 -2.36 -6.93 7.96
CA ILE A 79 -3.54 -6.09 8.27
C ILE A 79 -4.56 -6.92 9.06
N GLY A 80 -5.27 -7.81 8.38
CA GLY A 80 -6.28 -8.67 9.03
C GLY A 80 -5.66 -9.66 10.01
N THR A 81 -4.47 -10.18 9.72
CA THR A 81 -3.74 -11.10 10.61
C THR A 81 -3.42 -10.46 11.97
N LEU A 82 -3.13 -9.17 12.01
CA LEU A 82 -2.91 -8.45 13.27
C LEU A 82 -4.17 -8.37 14.13
N ALA A 83 -5.34 -8.19 13.52
CA ALA A 83 -6.60 -8.25 14.28
C ALA A 83 -6.83 -9.66 14.86
N LEU A 84 -6.46 -10.71 14.10
CA LEU A 84 -6.54 -12.10 14.57
C LEU A 84 -5.59 -12.40 15.74
N GLU A 85 -4.48 -11.69 15.86
CA GLU A 85 -3.51 -11.82 16.95
C GLU A 85 -3.88 -10.99 18.17
N GLN A 86 -4.26 -9.73 17.97
CA GLN A 86 -4.42 -8.75 19.04
C GLN A 86 -5.80 -8.82 19.73
N LEU A 87 -6.91 -8.91 18.98
CA LEU A 87 -8.24 -8.88 19.58
C LEU A 87 -8.55 -10.08 20.47
N PRO A 88 -8.17 -11.32 20.13
CA PRO A 88 -8.41 -12.45 21.02
C PRO A 88 -7.75 -12.29 22.38
N ALA A 89 -6.53 -11.76 22.44
CA ALA A 89 -5.85 -11.48 23.69
C ALA A 89 -6.63 -10.46 24.54
N GLN A 90 -7.08 -9.36 23.93
CA GLN A 90 -7.88 -8.33 24.61
C GLN A 90 -9.23 -8.87 25.10
N ILE A 91 -9.92 -9.69 24.30
CA ILE A 91 -11.19 -10.34 24.69
C ILE A 91 -10.99 -11.27 25.89
N ALA A 92 -9.92 -12.06 25.88
CA ALA A 92 -9.61 -12.98 26.99
C ALA A 92 -9.24 -12.22 28.28
N GLU A 93 -8.45 -11.16 28.18
CA GLU A 93 -8.00 -10.34 29.32
C GLU A 93 -9.15 -9.56 29.93
N THR A 94 -9.99 -8.96 29.12
CA THR A 94 -11.06 -8.07 29.59
C THR A 94 -12.36 -8.80 29.91
N GLY A 95 -12.55 -10.00 29.37
CA GLY A 95 -13.82 -10.73 29.40
C GLY A 95 -14.94 -10.04 28.61
N SER A 96 -14.58 -9.09 27.72
CA SER A 96 -15.50 -8.29 26.91
C SER A 96 -15.31 -8.55 25.42
N ILE A 97 -16.43 -8.54 24.68
CA ILE A 97 -16.40 -8.52 23.20
C ILE A 97 -16.51 -7.09 22.63
N ALA A 98 -16.62 -6.07 23.48
CA ALA A 98 -16.64 -4.65 23.10
C ALA A 98 -15.24 -4.02 23.19
N VAL A 99 -14.21 -4.78 22.81
CA VAL A 99 -12.83 -4.30 22.70
C VAL A 99 -12.66 -3.38 21.50
N ASP A 100 -11.66 -2.51 21.52
CA ASP A 100 -11.36 -1.66 20.38
C ASP A 100 -10.91 -2.47 19.17
N GLY A 101 -11.23 -1.98 17.96
CA GLY A 101 -10.80 -2.61 16.73
C GLY A 101 -9.37 -2.22 16.40
N VAL A 102 -8.63 -3.11 15.73
CA VAL A 102 -7.31 -2.78 15.17
C VAL A 102 -7.48 -1.77 14.05
N SER A 103 -6.78 -0.65 14.15
CA SER A 103 -6.78 0.39 13.11
C SER A 103 -6.41 -0.23 11.76
N THR A 104 -7.06 0.19 10.69
CA THR A 104 -6.93 -0.34 9.32
C THR A 104 -7.50 -1.75 9.07
N ALA A 105 -7.78 -2.55 10.11
CA ALA A 105 -8.38 -3.89 10.03
C ALA A 105 -9.84 -3.92 10.51
N THR A 106 -10.61 -2.86 10.30
CA THR A 106 -11.96 -2.67 10.85
C THR A 106 -12.92 -3.82 10.51
N ILE A 107 -12.90 -4.31 9.27
CA ILE A 107 -13.79 -5.40 8.84
C ILE A 107 -13.43 -6.70 9.56
N THR A 108 -12.16 -7.07 9.62
CA THR A 108 -11.70 -8.26 10.35
C THR A 108 -11.94 -8.12 11.84
N SER A 109 -11.71 -6.94 12.42
CA SER A 109 -12.00 -6.65 13.83
C SER A 109 -13.48 -6.83 14.16
N ASN A 110 -14.37 -6.33 13.31
CA ASN A 110 -15.81 -6.51 13.49
C ASN A 110 -16.20 -7.98 13.35
N ALA A 111 -15.63 -8.70 12.37
CA ALA A 111 -15.86 -10.14 12.20
C ALA A 111 -15.45 -10.94 13.45
N ILE A 112 -14.31 -10.61 14.07
CA ILE A 112 -13.88 -11.24 15.33
C ILE A 112 -14.91 -11.00 16.45
N LYS A 113 -15.38 -9.77 16.60
CA LYS A 113 -16.40 -9.42 17.61
C LYS A 113 -17.74 -10.11 17.35
N GLU A 114 -18.18 -10.16 16.10
CA GLU A 114 -19.40 -10.84 15.69
C GLU A 114 -19.29 -12.36 15.86
N ALA A 115 -18.14 -12.96 15.51
CA ALA A 115 -17.86 -14.37 15.73
C ALA A 115 -17.83 -14.72 17.22
N ALA A 116 -17.22 -13.85 18.07
CA ALA A 116 -17.25 -14.01 19.51
C ALA A 116 -18.68 -13.93 20.09
N ALA A 117 -19.50 -13.01 19.59
CA ALA A 117 -20.92 -12.93 19.94
C ALA A 117 -21.70 -14.20 19.52
N ALA A 118 -21.40 -14.76 18.35
CA ALA A 118 -21.96 -16.02 17.90
C ALA A 118 -21.53 -17.21 18.78
N ALA A 119 -20.27 -17.23 19.24
CA ALA A 119 -19.76 -18.24 20.18
C ALA A 119 -20.49 -18.17 21.52
N LEU A 120 -20.72 -16.98 22.08
CA LEU A 120 -21.52 -16.78 23.31
C LEU A 120 -22.96 -17.27 23.11
N THR A 121 -23.56 -16.98 21.95
CA THR A 121 -24.91 -17.45 21.60
C THR A 121 -24.95 -18.98 21.53
N ALA A 122 -23.91 -19.61 20.95
CA ALA A 122 -23.78 -21.08 20.90
C ALA A 122 -23.64 -21.69 22.30
N ALA A 123 -23.05 -20.96 23.25
CA ALA A 123 -23.01 -21.33 24.68
C ALA A 123 -24.33 -21.14 25.40
N GLY A 124 -25.37 -20.59 24.76
CA GLY A 124 -26.65 -20.28 25.37
C GLY A 124 -26.65 -19.00 26.23
N LEU A 125 -25.64 -18.15 26.05
CA LEU A 125 -25.47 -16.89 26.73
C LEU A 125 -25.93 -15.72 25.85
N ASN A 126 -26.31 -14.61 26.49
CA ASN A 126 -26.66 -13.39 25.78
C ASN A 126 -25.38 -12.58 25.52
N ALA A 127 -25.01 -12.42 24.24
CA ALA A 127 -23.80 -11.70 23.85
C ALA A 127 -23.78 -10.23 24.31
N ASP A 128 -24.94 -9.60 24.48
CA ASP A 128 -25.00 -8.20 24.96
C ASP A 128 -24.51 -8.03 26.39
N ASP A 129 -24.60 -9.08 27.22
CA ASP A 129 -24.11 -9.07 28.60
C ASP A 129 -22.57 -9.05 28.66
N TYR A 130 -21.90 -9.34 27.55
CA TYR A 130 -20.44 -9.35 27.37
C TYR A 130 -19.92 -8.15 26.58
N LYS A 131 -20.78 -7.21 26.20
CA LYS A 131 -20.39 -5.90 25.66
C LYS A 131 -20.11 -4.92 26.80
N ILE A 132 -19.18 -5.31 27.65
CA ILE A 132 -18.76 -4.49 28.79
C ILE A 132 -17.84 -3.40 28.23
N GLU A 133 -18.17 -2.14 28.46
CA GLU A 133 -17.31 -1.03 28.12
C GLU A 133 -16.01 -1.14 28.92
N VAL A 134 -14.95 -1.58 28.31
CA VAL A 134 -13.63 -1.68 28.93
C VAL A 134 -13.07 -0.27 28.98
N LYS A 135 -13.11 0.35 30.14
CA LYS A 135 -12.26 1.52 30.34
C LYS A 135 -10.83 1.01 30.33
N ALA A 136 -10.06 1.44 29.32
CA ALA A 136 -8.61 1.28 29.32
C ALA A 136 -8.11 1.71 30.72
N ASP A 137 -7.18 0.96 31.27
CA ASP A 137 -6.56 1.36 32.54
C ASP A 137 -5.88 2.70 32.30
N GLU A 138 -6.50 3.80 32.75
CA GLU A 138 -6.08 5.18 32.48
C GLU A 138 -4.78 5.55 33.24
N THR A 139 -4.07 4.56 33.78
CA THR A 139 -2.77 4.80 34.39
C THR A 139 -1.76 5.12 33.27
N LYS A 140 -1.52 6.42 33.09
CA LYS A 140 -0.47 6.92 32.24
C LYS A 140 0.84 6.20 32.60
N ALA A 141 1.50 5.58 31.59
CA ALA A 141 2.84 5.02 31.75
C ALA A 141 3.83 6.13 32.18
N GLU A 142 4.94 5.76 32.76
CA GLU A 142 5.98 6.72 33.12
C GLU A 142 6.65 7.29 31.87
N ASP A 143 6.98 8.57 31.90
CA ASP A 143 7.73 9.23 30.84
C ASP A 143 9.10 8.53 30.66
N SER A 144 9.52 8.31 29.42
CA SER A 144 10.70 7.53 29.09
C SER A 144 11.69 8.30 28.19
N THR A 145 12.95 7.91 28.26
CA THR A 145 14.00 8.44 27.39
C THR A 145 14.77 7.27 26.78
N VAL A 146 14.98 7.32 25.47
CA VAL A 146 15.74 6.35 24.69
C VAL A 146 16.87 7.08 23.99
N ASP A 147 18.07 6.51 24.00
CA ASP A 147 19.22 7.04 23.24
C ASP A 147 19.50 6.15 22.03
N ALA A 148 19.72 6.75 20.86
CA ALA A 148 20.07 6.05 19.62
C ALA A 148 21.06 6.88 18.79
N ASP A 149 21.72 6.26 17.82
CA ASP A 149 22.49 7.03 16.82
C ASP A 149 21.56 7.71 15.83
N VAL A 150 20.51 6.98 15.39
CA VAL A 150 19.53 7.45 14.41
C VAL A 150 18.12 7.20 14.94
N VAL A 151 17.28 8.24 14.95
CA VAL A 151 15.83 8.10 15.15
C VAL A 151 15.10 8.32 13.82
N ILE A 152 14.18 7.41 13.52
CA ILE A 152 13.36 7.45 12.30
C ILE A 152 11.91 7.64 12.72
N VAL A 153 11.20 8.54 12.05
CA VAL A 153 9.78 8.81 12.32
C VAL A 153 8.94 8.28 11.19
N GLY A 154 8.16 7.23 11.47
CA GLY A 154 7.32 6.49 10.53
C GLY A 154 7.90 5.14 10.12
N ALA A 155 7.18 4.06 10.39
CA ALA A 155 7.54 2.68 10.03
C ALA A 155 6.90 2.25 8.70
N GLY A 156 6.85 3.14 7.72
CA GLY A 156 6.50 2.82 6.32
C GLY A 156 7.67 2.20 5.57
N GLY A 157 7.51 1.98 4.26
CA GLY A 157 8.57 1.45 3.40
C GLY A 157 9.87 2.25 3.47
N ALA A 158 9.80 3.58 3.43
CA ALA A 158 10.98 4.45 3.51
C ALA A 158 11.70 4.32 4.87
N GLY A 159 10.94 4.32 5.97
CA GLY A 159 11.52 4.24 7.30
C GLY A 159 12.20 2.92 7.59
N MET A 160 11.57 1.81 7.23
CA MET A 160 12.18 0.49 7.39
C MET A 160 13.40 0.29 6.49
N THR A 161 13.35 0.78 5.24
CA THR A 161 14.51 0.74 4.33
C THR A 161 15.68 1.57 4.87
N ALA A 162 15.39 2.78 5.40
CA ALA A 162 16.39 3.62 6.04
C ALA A 162 16.98 2.95 7.31
N ALA A 163 16.12 2.32 8.11
CA ALA A 163 16.54 1.64 9.34
C ALA A 163 17.45 0.44 9.07
N ILE A 164 17.07 -0.42 8.11
CA ILE A 164 17.90 -1.58 7.71
C ILE A 164 19.26 -1.10 7.22
N THR A 165 19.29 -0.04 6.40
CA THR A 165 20.53 0.54 5.89
C THR A 165 21.39 1.11 7.02
N ALA A 166 20.81 1.91 7.91
CA ALA A 166 21.56 2.51 9.02
C ALA A 166 22.08 1.47 10.01
N ALA A 167 21.27 0.45 10.33
CA ALA A 167 21.70 -0.66 11.18
C ALA A 167 22.82 -1.49 10.52
N GLY A 168 22.75 -1.68 9.18
CA GLY A 168 23.83 -2.31 8.40
C GLY A 168 25.16 -1.56 8.47
N GLU A 169 25.13 -0.23 8.64
CA GLU A 169 26.30 0.62 8.91
C GLU A 169 26.74 0.58 10.40
N GLY A 170 26.14 -0.27 11.21
CA GLY A 170 26.49 -0.48 12.62
C GLY A 170 25.94 0.56 13.59
N LYS A 171 24.90 1.31 13.20
CA LYS A 171 24.24 2.30 14.06
C LYS A 171 23.13 1.67 14.91
N SER A 172 22.93 2.20 16.11
CA SER A 172 21.72 1.95 16.89
C SER A 172 20.56 2.77 16.31
N VAL A 173 19.44 2.09 16.00
CA VAL A 173 18.29 2.69 15.31
C VAL A 173 17.00 2.47 16.08
N VAL A 174 16.21 3.54 16.24
CA VAL A 174 14.86 3.52 16.79
C VAL A 174 13.89 4.07 15.77
N ILE A 175 12.80 3.36 15.50
CA ILE A 175 11.67 3.84 14.69
C ILE A 175 10.52 4.18 15.62
N LEU A 176 9.90 5.35 15.44
CA LEU A 176 8.64 5.75 16.06
C LEU A 176 7.51 5.62 15.05
N GLU A 177 6.46 4.88 15.38
CA GLU A 177 5.26 4.69 14.56
C GLU A 177 4.00 5.05 15.34
N SER A 178 3.21 5.96 14.79
CA SER A 178 1.98 6.45 15.41
C SER A 178 0.85 5.41 15.45
N GLN A 179 0.90 4.45 14.52
CA GLN A 179 -0.13 3.42 14.39
C GLN A 179 0.24 2.15 15.17
N PRO A 180 -0.73 1.28 15.47
CA PRO A 180 -0.49 0.00 16.16
C PRO A 180 0.23 -1.04 15.28
N MET A 181 0.59 -0.68 14.05
CA MET A 181 1.24 -1.56 13.09
C MET A 181 2.14 -0.78 12.14
N VAL A 182 3.14 -1.43 11.59
CA VAL A 182 4.01 -0.87 10.56
C VAL A 182 3.32 -0.82 9.18
N GLY A 183 3.90 -0.09 8.24
CA GLY A 183 3.59 -0.14 6.81
C GLY A 183 2.85 1.07 6.25
N GLY A 184 2.00 1.75 7.00
CA GLY A 184 1.28 2.95 6.56
C GLY A 184 0.61 2.79 5.18
N ASN A 185 0.89 3.72 4.25
CA ASN A 185 0.44 3.61 2.85
C ASN A 185 1.19 2.51 2.08
N SER A 186 2.42 2.19 2.46
CA SER A 186 3.27 1.23 1.73
C SER A 186 2.69 -0.18 1.77
N VAL A 187 2.09 -0.62 2.88
CA VAL A 187 1.45 -1.96 2.97
C VAL A 187 0.21 -2.06 2.06
N ARG A 188 -0.40 -0.93 1.72
CA ARG A 188 -1.59 -0.86 0.86
C ARG A 188 -1.25 -0.79 -0.64
N ALA A 189 0.04 -0.65 -1.00
CA ALA A 189 0.47 -0.59 -2.38
C ALA A 189 0.17 -1.90 -3.12
N THR A 190 -0.61 -1.82 -4.21
CA THR A 190 -1.09 -2.99 -4.95
C THR A 190 -0.33 -3.24 -6.26
N GLY A 191 0.49 -2.29 -6.68
CA GLY A 191 1.22 -2.32 -7.95
C GLY A 191 2.55 -3.07 -7.86
N GLY A 192 3.63 -2.34 -8.02
CA GLY A 192 5.00 -2.83 -8.01
C GLY A 192 5.99 -1.67 -7.92
N MET A 193 7.25 -1.92 -8.20
CA MET A 193 8.35 -0.96 -8.22
C MET A 193 8.81 -0.70 -9.65
N ASN A 194 8.84 0.56 -10.09
CA ASN A 194 9.49 0.90 -11.35
C ASN A 194 11.02 0.85 -11.19
N ALA A 195 11.68 0.13 -12.10
CA ALA A 195 13.12 0.12 -12.24
C ALA A 195 13.51 -0.17 -13.68
N GLY A 196 14.41 0.62 -14.24
CA GLY A 196 15.03 0.39 -15.55
C GLY A 196 16.35 -0.34 -15.42
N LYS A 197 16.76 -1.08 -16.46
CA LYS A 197 18.06 -1.76 -16.53
C LYS A 197 18.30 -2.85 -15.48
N THR A 198 17.27 -3.58 -15.12
CA THR A 198 17.37 -4.73 -14.20
C THR A 198 17.60 -6.03 -14.95
N VAL A 199 18.18 -7.03 -14.28
CA VAL A 199 18.32 -8.39 -14.82
C VAL A 199 16.97 -9.02 -15.17
N TYR A 200 15.92 -8.72 -14.41
CA TYR A 200 14.57 -9.23 -14.65
C TYR A 200 13.90 -8.60 -15.88
N GLN A 201 14.25 -7.36 -16.21
CA GLN A 201 13.78 -6.71 -17.42
C GLN A 201 14.40 -7.35 -18.66
N ASP A 202 15.67 -7.74 -18.62
CA ASP A 202 16.39 -8.39 -19.72
C ASP A 202 15.88 -9.81 -20.03
N GLU A 203 15.10 -10.44 -19.16
CA GLU A 203 14.43 -11.73 -19.40
C GLU A 203 13.20 -11.59 -20.32
N ASN A 204 12.76 -10.37 -20.61
CA ASN A 204 11.57 -10.12 -21.41
C ASN A 204 11.93 -9.82 -22.88
N GLU A 205 11.03 -10.18 -23.81
CA GLU A 205 11.09 -9.70 -25.18
C GLU A 205 10.65 -8.24 -25.25
N PHE A 206 11.44 -7.42 -25.96
CA PHE A 206 11.09 -6.02 -26.19
C PHE A 206 10.02 -5.91 -27.29
N GLY A 207 8.91 -5.29 -26.98
CA GLY A 207 7.79 -5.07 -27.90
C GLY A 207 7.21 -3.65 -27.87
N GLU A 208 7.82 -2.74 -27.11
CA GLU A 208 7.27 -1.43 -26.73
C GLU A 208 7.77 -0.26 -27.61
N SER A 209 8.18 -0.52 -28.86
CA SER A 209 8.67 0.52 -29.80
C SER A 209 7.73 1.72 -29.90
N ALA A 210 6.41 1.47 -29.98
CA ALA A 210 5.41 2.53 -30.04
C ALA A 210 5.37 3.40 -28.78
N GLY A 211 5.67 2.83 -27.60
CA GLY A 211 5.77 3.57 -26.35
C GLY A 211 6.95 4.54 -26.35
N VAL A 212 8.12 4.06 -26.75
CA VAL A 212 9.34 4.90 -26.88
C VAL A 212 9.10 6.05 -27.87
N GLU A 213 8.55 5.75 -29.05
CA GLU A 213 8.27 6.75 -30.08
C GLU A 213 7.23 7.78 -29.61
N LYS A 214 6.19 7.33 -28.88
CA LYS A 214 5.19 8.22 -28.28
C LYS A 214 5.80 9.17 -27.25
N THR A 215 6.71 8.68 -26.40
CA THR A 215 7.40 9.51 -25.39
C THR A 215 8.30 10.55 -26.05
N LEU A 216 9.11 10.16 -27.03
CA LEU A 216 9.95 11.08 -27.80
C LEU A 216 9.13 12.14 -28.56
N LYS A 217 8.02 11.75 -29.17
CA LYS A 217 7.09 12.66 -29.81
C LYS A 217 6.46 13.63 -28.81
N THR A 218 6.05 13.13 -27.64
CA THR A 218 5.46 13.97 -26.60
C THR A 218 6.46 15.01 -26.08
N ALA A 219 7.72 14.63 -25.88
CA ALA A 219 8.79 15.55 -25.52
C ALA A 219 8.93 16.68 -26.55
N ALA A 220 9.00 16.33 -27.84
CA ALA A 220 9.17 17.30 -28.90
C ALA A 220 7.96 18.24 -29.09
N GLU A 221 6.72 17.74 -28.95
CA GLU A 221 5.51 18.50 -29.20
C GLU A 221 5.04 19.35 -28.00
N LYS A 222 5.25 18.87 -26.78
CA LYS A 222 4.69 19.49 -25.57
C LYS A 222 5.72 20.15 -24.65
N TYR A 223 6.99 19.77 -24.78
CA TYR A 223 8.06 20.20 -23.87
C TYR A 223 9.29 20.77 -24.59
N ALA A 224 9.10 21.29 -25.81
CA ALA A 224 10.20 21.86 -26.61
C ALA A 224 10.93 23.02 -25.88
N ASP A 225 10.26 23.72 -24.98
CA ASP A 225 10.83 24.83 -24.21
C ASP A 225 11.46 24.37 -22.86
N ASN A 226 11.36 23.07 -22.51
CA ASN A 226 11.97 22.53 -21.30
C ASN A 226 13.34 21.93 -21.65
N GLU A 227 14.42 22.60 -21.20
CA GLU A 227 15.79 22.25 -21.53
C GLU A 227 16.16 20.82 -21.06
N THR A 228 15.72 20.42 -19.87
CA THR A 228 16.01 19.09 -19.29
C THR A 228 15.32 17.99 -20.11
N ILE A 229 14.01 18.12 -20.36
CA ILE A 229 13.27 17.14 -21.16
C ILE A 229 13.83 17.06 -22.59
N THR A 230 14.20 18.19 -23.18
CA THR A 230 14.78 18.23 -24.53
C THR A 230 16.14 17.52 -24.58
N ALA A 231 17.00 17.72 -23.57
CA ALA A 231 18.29 17.04 -23.46
C ALA A 231 18.11 15.52 -23.30
N LEU A 232 17.23 15.09 -22.39
CA LEU A 232 16.90 13.67 -22.19
C LEU A 232 16.33 13.03 -23.47
N ALA A 233 15.39 13.70 -24.14
CA ALA A 233 14.79 13.21 -25.38
C ALA A 233 15.82 13.04 -26.49
N LYS A 234 16.82 13.93 -26.57
CA LYS A 234 17.93 13.79 -27.52
C LYS A 234 18.75 12.54 -27.20
N THR A 235 19.18 12.35 -25.95
CA THR A 235 19.97 11.18 -25.52
C THR A 235 19.20 9.88 -25.79
N VAL A 236 17.93 9.83 -25.39
CA VAL A 236 17.06 8.66 -25.64
C VAL A 236 16.89 8.38 -27.14
N SER A 237 16.75 9.44 -27.96
CA SER A 237 16.64 9.28 -29.42
C SER A 237 17.91 8.68 -30.03
N GLU A 238 19.09 9.07 -29.54
CA GLU A 238 20.38 8.50 -29.97
C GLU A 238 20.51 7.03 -29.53
N GLN A 239 20.15 6.70 -28.28
CA GLN A 239 20.12 5.32 -27.75
C GLN A 239 19.13 4.45 -28.53
N TRP A 240 17.93 4.96 -28.81
CA TRP A 240 16.90 4.26 -29.58
C TRP A 240 17.36 3.98 -31.02
N ALA A 241 17.95 4.97 -31.70
CA ALA A 241 18.49 4.81 -33.02
C ALA A 241 19.63 3.79 -33.08
N GLU A 242 20.46 3.68 -32.05
CA GLU A 242 21.51 2.66 -31.97
C GLU A 242 20.93 1.26 -31.74
N TYR A 243 19.96 1.12 -30.83
CA TYR A 243 19.26 -0.14 -30.60
C TYR A 243 18.58 -0.67 -31.88
N GLN A 244 17.91 0.21 -32.64
CA GLN A 244 17.24 -0.17 -33.91
C GLN A 244 18.18 -0.73 -34.97
N LYS A 245 19.49 -0.40 -34.96
CA LYS A 245 20.46 -0.95 -35.88
C LYS A 245 20.79 -2.42 -35.62
N ASN A 246 20.79 -2.83 -34.37
CA ASN A 246 21.07 -4.19 -33.93
C ASN A 246 20.28 -4.51 -32.63
N PRO A 247 18.97 -4.79 -32.75
CA PRO A 247 18.13 -5.05 -31.58
C PRO A 247 18.60 -6.29 -30.80
N THR A 248 19.12 -6.09 -29.60
CA THR A 248 19.57 -7.16 -28.70
C THR A 248 19.16 -6.85 -27.27
N GLY A 249 18.56 -7.82 -26.58
CA GLY A 249 18.06 -7.66 -25.21
C GLY A 249 16.84 -6.74 -25.13
N TYR A 250 16.50 -6.35 -23.93
CA TYR A 250 15.39 -5.43 -23.65
C TYR A 250 15.87 -3.98 -23.75
N PHE A 251 15.14 -3.14 -24.51
CA PHE A 251 15.47 -1.72 -24.59
C PHE A 251 14.88 -0.95 -23.41
N ASP A 252 15.72 -0.44 -22.56
CA ASP A 252 15.45 0.59 -21.58
C ASP A 252 16.75 1.32 -21.22
N SER A 253 16.64 2.50 -20.61
CA SER A 253 17.77 3.24 -20.07
C SER A 253 17.34 4.09 -18.87
N VAL A 254 18.31 4.52 -18.09
CA VAL A 254 18.10 5.47 -17.00
C VAL A 254 17.46 6.74 -17.54
N GLU A 255 17.99 7.27 -18.65
CA GLU A 255 17.51 8.51 -19.28
C GLU A 255 16.09 8.35 -19.86
N LEU A 256 15.69 7.15 -20.34
CA LEU A 256 14.31 6.92 -20.74
C LEU A 256 13.37 6.90 -19.54
N MET A 257 13.79 6.33 -18.41
CA MET A 257 13.03 6.37 -17.16
C MET A 257 12.92 7.79 -16.60
N GLU A 258 14.00 8.57 -16.67
CA GLU A 258 14.01 10.00 -16.32
C GLU A 258 13.05 10.79 -17.22
N LEU A 259 13.11 10.57 -18.54
CA LEU A 259 12.25 11.24 -19.50
C LEU A 259 10.76 10.96 -19.23
N ASP A 260 10.40 9.69 -19.00
CA ASP A 260 9.04 9.31 -18.64
C ASP A 260 8.60 9.99 -17.32
N THR A 261 9.49 10.02 -16.31
CA THR A 261 9.20 10.62 -15.00
C THR A 261 9.05 12.13 -15.10
N MET A 262 9.91 12.82 -15.84
CA MET A 262 9.83 14.26 -16.08
C MET A 262 8.57 14.65 -16.85
N ILE A 263 8.22 13.91 -17.92
CA ILE A 263 6.99 14.12 -18.68
C ILE A 263 5.75 13.83 -17.81
N GLY A 264 5.78 12.75 -17.05
CA GLY A 264 4.73 12.37 -16.11
C GLY A 264 4.46 13.44 -15.07
N GLY A 265 5.52 14.04 -14.53
CA GLY A 265 5.49 15.14 -13.56
C GLY A 265 5.28 16.53 -14.21
N LYS A 266 4.96 16.57 -15.51
CA LYS A 266 4.71 17.80 -16.30
C LYS A 266 5.89 18.77 -16.35
N GLY A 267 7.10 18.26 -16.16
CA GLY A 267 8.35 19.01 -16.28
C GLY A 267 8.64 19.99 -15.15
N ILE A 268 7.92 19.90 -14.03
CA ILE A 268 8.17 20.72 -12.82
C ILE A 268 8.97 19.97 -11.74
N ASN A 269 9.25 18.67 -11.96
CA ASN A 269 10.12 17.88 -11.09
C ASN A 269 11.49 18.56 -10.89
N ASP A 270 12.13 18.31 -9.75
CA ASP A 270 13.56 18.59 -9.60
C ASP A 270 14.36 17.55 -10.41
N PRO A 271 15.11 17.96 -11.46
CA PRO A 271 15.83 17.03 -12.31
C PRO A 271 16.90 16.21 -11.57
N ALA A 272 17.54 16.80 -10.55
CA ALA A 272 18.57 16.10 -9.79
C ALA A 272 17.98 14.98 -8.91
N LEU A 273 16.79 15.20 -8.36
CA LEU A 273 16.06 14.16 -7.61
C LEU A 273 15.56 13.06 -8.54
N VAL A 274 15.07 13.40 -9.75
CA VAL A 274 14.65 12.41 -10.76
C VAL A 274 15.84 11.56 -11.21
N GLU A 275 16.98 12.16 -11.53
CA GLU A 275 18.22 11.46 -11.86
C GLU A 275 18.63 10.51 -10.72
N THR A 276 18.61 11.01 -9.46
CA THR A 276 18.94 10.20 -8.28
C THR A 276 18.00 9.00 -8.16
N LEU A 277 16.69 9.19 -8.34
CA LEU A 277 15.72 8.11 -8.32
C LEU A 277 16.04 7.06 -9.40
N CYS A 278 16.11 7.49 -10.65
CA CYS A 278 16.20 6.59 -11.81
C CYS A 278 17.53 5.84 -11.87
N ALA A 279 18.65 6.52 -11.56
CA ALA A 279 19.98 5.92 -11.55
C ALA A 279 20.16 4.83 -10.48
N ASN A 280 19.40 4.90 -9.37
CA ASN A 280 19.54 3.96 -8.25
C ASN A 280 18.44 2.89 -8.19
N CYS A 281 17.49 2.86 -9.14
CA CYS A 281 16.39 1.90 -9.11
C CYS A 281 16.85 0.44 -9.33
N ALA A 282 17.80 0.19 -10.23
CA ALA A 282 18.31 -1.17 -10.48
C ALA A 282 19.02 -1.71 -9.23
N ASP A 283 19.95 -0.92 -8.65
CA ASP A 283 20.62 -1.27 -7.40
C ASP A 283 19.64 -1.45 -6.23
N ALA A 284 18.49 -0.78 -6.26
CA ALA A 284 17.45 -0.96 -5.25
C ALA A 284 16.73 -2.31 -5.42
N ILE A 285 16.52 -2.81 -6.64
CA ILE A 285 16.01 -4.16 -6.90
C ILE A 285 17.01 -5.21 -6.39
N ASP A 286 18.30 -5.04 -6.70
CA ASP A 286 19.34 -5.97 -6.24
C ASP A 286 19.41 -5.98 -4.69
N TRP A 287 19.32 -4.80 -4.06
CA TRP A 287 19.29 -4.68 -2.60
C TRP A 287 18.06 -5.39 -1.99
N LEU A 288 16.90 -5.28 -2.61
CA LEU A 288 15.69 -5.99 -2.16
C LEU A 288 15.88 -7.50 -2.24
N ASP A 289 16.48 -8.03 -3.32
CA ASP A 289 16.78 -9.45 -3.48
C ASP A 289 17.76 -9.95 -2.41
N GLU A 290 18.79 -9.18 -2.08
CA GLU A 290 19.74 -9.48 -1.00
C GLU A 290 19.03 -9.61 0.37
N HIS A 291 17.90 -8.91 0.54
CA HIS A 291 17.07 -8.97 1.75
C HIS A 291 15.88 -9.93 1.65
N GLY A 292 15.87 -10.81 0.62
CA GLY A 292 14.84 -11.82 0.42
C GLY A 292 13.52 -11.29 -0.13
N ILE A 293 13.52 -10.11 -0.73
CA ILE A 293 12.34 -9.44 -1.31
C ILE A 293 12.48 -9.43 -2.82
N THR A 294 11.90 -10.43 -3.51
CA THR A 294 12.07 -10.62 -4.95
C THR A 294 10.87 -10.10 -5.75
N LEU A 295 11.12 -9.18 -6.68
CA LEU A 295 10.12 -8.55 -7.54
C LEU A 295 10.42 -8.85 -9.02
N HIS A 296 10.45 -10.12 -9.42
CA HIS A 296 10.98 -10.54 -10.72
C HIS A 296 10.00 -10.45 -11.90
N SER A 297 8.69 -10.30 -11.66
CA SER A 297 7.70 -10.21 -12.74
C SER A 297 7.61 -8.79 -13.28
N VAL A 298 8.01 -8.55 -14.53
CA VAL A 298 8.03 -7.22 -15.15
C VAL A 298 6.83 -7.02 -16.07
N SER A 299 6.10 -5.92 -15.88
CA SER A 299 4.91 -5.57 -16.65
C SER A 299 4.80 -4.06 -16.95
N SER A 300 3.71 -3.66 -17.63
CA SER A 300 3.43 -2.26 -17.99
C SER A 300 2.57 -1.57 -16.93
N PHE A 301 2.84 -0.27 -16.70
CA PHE A 301 1.97 0.61 -15.92
C PHE A 301 1.74 1.93 -16.66
N GLY A 302 0.71 2.68 -16.22
CA GLY A 302 0.35 3.95 -16.83
C GLY A 302 1.47 4.99 -16.76
N GLY A 303 1.75 5.62 -17.92
CA GLY A 303 2.75 6.66 -18.08
C GLY A 303 4.17 6.19 -18.37
N ALA A 304 4.48 4.89 -18.23
CA ALA A 304 5.76 4.34 -18.63
C ALA A 304 5.77 3.96 -20.13
N SER A 305 6.84 4.29 -20.84
CA SER A 305 7.02 4.00 -22.27
C SER A 305 7.30 2.52 -22.56
N VAL A 306 7.87 1.80 -21.59
CA VAL A 306 8.25 0.39 -21.68
C VAL A 306 7.80 -0.37 -20.42
N LYS A 307 7.83 -1.71 -20.44
CA LYS A 307 7.59 -2.52 -19.24
C LYS A 307 8.71 -2.29 -18.24
N ARG A 308 8.37 -1.79 -17.07
CA ARG A 308 9.35 -1.38 -16.07
C ARG A 308 8.88 -1.65 -14.64
N ILE A 309 7.60 -2.02 -14.46
CA ILE A 309 7.08 -2.29 -13.13
C ILE A 309 7.39 -3.71 -12.69
N HIS A 310 8.19 -3.84 -11.64
CA HIS A 310 8.58 -5.10 -11.02
C HIS A 310 7.56 -5.49 -9.96
N ARG A 311 7.05 -6.71 -10.04
CA ARG A 311 5.94 -7.20 -9.21
C ARG A 311 6.31 -8.54 -8.56
N PRO A 312 5.88 -8.78 -7.31
CA PRO A 312 6.03 -10.09 -6.70
C PRO A 312 5.00 -11.07 -7.27
N VAL A 313 5.35 -12.36 -7.24
CA VAL A 313 4.43 -13.45 -7.54
C VAL A 313 4.45 -14.48 -6.41
N ASN A 314 3.33 -15.15 -6.22
CA ASN A 314 3.24 -16.25 -5.26
C ASN A 314 3.81 -17.56 -5.82
N ALA A 315 3.77 -18.63 -5.02
CA ALA A 315 4.30 -19.96 -5.40
C ALA A 315 3.60 -20.57 -6.63
N GLU A 316 2.37 -20.13 -6.92
CA GLU A 316 1.59 -20.54 -8.10
C GLU A 316 1.88 -19.67 -9.33
N GLY A 317 2.82 -18.73 -9.26
CA GLY A 317 3.17 -17.80 -10.35
C GLY A 317 2.18 -16.66 -10.56
N LYS A 318 1.25 -16.43 -9.64
CA LYS A 318 0.27 -15.35 -9.72
C LYS A 318 0.79 -14.06 -9.09
N THR A 319 0.53 -12.93 -9.72
CA THR A 319 0.84 -11.61 -9.17
C THR A 319 0.15 -11.39 -7.84
N VAL A 320 0.89 -10.83 -6.87
CA VAL A 320 0.38 -10.39 -5.57
C VAL A 320 0.62 -8.90 -5.36
N SER A 321 -0.05 -8.28 -4.39
CA SER A 321 0.14 -6.87 -4.05
C SER A 321 1.55 -6.65 -3.48
N VAL A 322 2.28 -5.67 -4.02
CA VAL A 322 3.67 -5.41 -3.63
C VAL A 322 3.79 -5.03 -2.16
N GLY A 323 2.88 -4.20 -1.64
CA GLY A 323 2.93 -3.74 -0.25
C GLY A 323 2.72 -4.86 0.76
N SER A 324 1.69 -5.69 0.58
CA SER A 324 1.44 -6.84 1.45
C SER A 324 2.53 -7.93 1.37
N TYR A 325 3.32 -7.94 0.31
CA TYR A 325 4.47 -8.82 0.15
C TYR A 325 5.75 -8.23 0.79
N MET A 326 6.07 -6.97 0.48
CA MET A 326 7.32 -6.33 0.92
C MET A 326 7.34 -5.98 2.41
N ILE A 327 6.24 -5.41 2.93
CA ILE A 327 6.23 -4.79 4.25
C ILE A 327 6.53 -5.78 5.38
N PRO A 328 5.92 -6.99 5.43
CA PRO A 328 6.28 -7.98 6.43
C PRO A 328 7.75 -8.44 6.34
N LEU A 329 8.30 -8.50 5.13
CA LEU A 329 9.71 -8.88 4.93
C LEU A 329 10.66 -7.75 5.35
N LEU A 330 10.30 -6.47 5.12
CA LEU A 330 11.07 -5.33 5.63
C LEU A 330 11.04 -5.28 7.17
N GLU A 331 9.89 -5.54 7.79
CA GLU A 331 9.76 -5.62 9.24
C GLU A 331 10.66 -6.74 9.82
N GLU A 332 10.62 -7.94 9.23
CA GLU A 332 11.49 -9.05 9.60
C GLU A 332 12.99 -8.69 9.47
N ASN A 333 13.36 -7.95 8.42
CA ASN A 333 14.74 -7.48 8.24
C ASN A 333 15.13 -6.41 9.27
N CYS A 334 14.21 -5.50 9.66
CA CYS A 334 14.43 -4.58 10.77
C CYS A 334 14.69 -5.33 12.08
N GLU A 335 13.88 -6.35 12.40
CA GLU A 335 14.08 -7.20 13.59
C GLU A 335 15.44 -7.92 13.58
N LYS A 336 15.81 -8.54 12.45
CA LYS A 336 17.11 -9.20 12.26
C LYS A 336 18.28 -8.24 12.42
N ALA A 337 18.12 -6.98 12.00
CA ALA A 337 19.12 -5.92 12.14
C ALA A 337 19.17 -5.32 13.56
N GLY A 338 18.27 -5.71 14.47
CA GLY A 338 18.20 -5.20 15.83
C GLY A 338 17.61 -3.80 15.95
N VAL A 339 16.82 -3.36 14.97
CA VAL A 339 16.08 -2.09 15.00
C VAL A 339 14.97 -2.16 16.04
N GLN A 340 14.88 -1.16 16.90
CA GLN A 340 13.77 -1.03 17.84
C GLN A 340 12.62 -0.25 17.19
N ILE A 341 11.42 -0.83 17.13
CA ILE A 341 10.21 -0.17 16.62
C ILE A 341 9.26 0.09 17.79
N LEU A 342 8.92 1.36 18.02
CA LEU A 342 7.97 1.79 19.04
C LEU A 342 6.64 2.13 18.34
N LEU A 343 5.69 1.20 18.40
CA LEU A 343 4.33 1.38 17.87
C LEU A 343 3.49 2.26 18.82
N ASN A 344 2.36 2.78 18.33
CA ASN A 344 1.46 3.68 19.07
C ASN A 344 2.21 4.86 19.73
N THR A 345 3.30 5.31 19.07
CA THR A 345 4.17 6.37 19.57
C THR A 345 4.21 7.50 18.54
N THR A 346 3.44 8.55 18.81
CA THR A 346 3.26 9.68 17.89
C THR A 346 4.31 10.75 18.13
N ALA A 347 5.18 10.99 17.15
CA ALA A 347 6.14 12.09 17.17
C ALA A 347 5.42 13.45 17.10
N ASN A 348 5.82 14.40 17.94
CA ASN A 348 5.19 15.70 18.08
C ASN A 348 6.13 16.87 17.84
N GLU A 349 7.44 16.68 18.10
CA GLU A 349 8.42 17.75 18.08
C GLU A 349 9.81 17.22 17.69
N ILE A 350 10.49 17.91 16.79
CA ILE A 350 11.91 17.70 16.50
C ILE A 350 12.72 18.51 17.51
N LEU A 351 13.53 17.84 18.30
CA LEU A 351 14.44 18.48 19.25
C LEU A 351 15.65 19.05 18.51
N THR A 352 15.98 20.30 18.82
CA THR A 352 17.14 20.98 18.22
C THR A 352 18.11 21.47 19.28
N ASP A 353 19.40 21.49 18.95
CA ASP A 353 20.43 22.10 19.80
C ASP A 353 20.51 23.62 19.58
N ALA A 354 21.45 24.26 20.29
CA ALA A 354 21.64 25.72 20.20
C ALA A 354 22.13 26.19 18.81
N SER A 355 22.61 25.30 17.94
CA SER A 355 23.01 25.61 16.56
C SER A 355 21.83 25.44 15.58
N GLY A 356 20.72 24.88 16.03
CA GLY A 356 19.54 24.51 15.21
C GLY A 356 19.70 23.14 14.53
N ALA A 357 20.65 22.32 14.92
CA ALA A 357 20.78 20.94 14.44
C ALA A 357 19.74 20.04 15.12
N ALA A 358 19.14 19.11 14.35
CA ALA A 358 18.23 18.12 14.89
C ALA A 358 19.00 17.09 15.75
N VAL A 359 18.54 16.89 17.00
CA VAL A 359 19.20 16.05 18.01
C VAL A 359 18.26 15.06 18.68
N GLY A 360 17.09 14.85 18.13
CA GLY A 360 16.13 13.89 18.65
C GLY A 360 14.67 14.22 18.35
N ILE A 361 13.80 13.42 18.95
CA ILE A 361 12.34 13.55 18.80
C ILE A 361 11.68 13.47 20.17
N LYS A 362 10.67 14.31 20.39
CA LYS A 362 9.71 14.18 21.47
C LYS A 362 8.41 13.62 20.93
N ALA A 363 7.92 12.58 21.55
CA ALA A 363 6.73 11.83 21.14
C ALA A 363 5.78 11.59 22.32
N THR A 364 4.57 11.18 22.00
CA THR A 364 3.55 10.73 22.96
C THR A 364 3.26 9.25 22.70
N GLY A 365 3.37 8.44 23.74
CA GLY A 365 3.04 7.01 23.70
C GLY A 365 1.54 6.73 23.88
N SER A 366 1.18 5.45 23.87
CA SER A 366 -0.21 4.97 23.83
C SER A 366 -1.09 5.39 25.02
N THR A 367 -0.50 5.61 26.20
CA THR A 367 -1.22 6.03 27.41
C THR A 367 -1.08 7.54 27.71
N GLY A 368 -0.47 8.30 26.76
CA GLY A 368 -0.24 9.73 26.90
C GLY A 368 1.07 10.08 27.61
N GLU A 369 1.95 9.12 27.87
CA GLU A 369 3.31 9.33 28.38
C GLU A 369 4.18 10.05 27.36
N THR A 370 5.16 10.80 27.85
CA THR A 370 6.18 11.41 27.00
C THR A 370 7.29 10.40 26.71
N VAL A 371 7.56 10.17 25.42
CA VAL A 371 8.71 9.40 24.94
C VAL A 371 9.70 10.38 24.31
N THR A 372 10.88 10.50 24.87
CA THR A 372 11.96 11.32 24.30
C THR A 372 13.01 10.40 23.68
N VAL A 373 13.32 10.59 22.42
CA VAL A 373 14.43 9.88 21.77
C VAL A 373 15.52 10.89 21.48
N ASN A 374 16.65 10.78 22.18
CA ASN A 374 17.86 11.53 21.86
C ASN A 374 18.59 10.80 20.73
N ALA A 375 18.97 11.51 19.68
CA ALA A 375 19.68 10.91 18.56
C ALA A 375 20.68 11.90 17.95
N LYS A 376 21.69 11.38 17.26
CA LYS A 376 22.63 12.22 16.51
C LYS A 376 22.02 12.66 15.16
N ALA A 377 21.13 11.84 14.58
CA ALA A 377 20.45 12.13 13.34
C ALA A 377 18.97 11.76 13.41
N VAL A 378 18.12 12.53 12.75
CA VAL A 378 16.67 12.36 12.64
C VAL A 378 16.30 12.14 11.17
N VAL A 379 15.54 11.08 10.88
CA VAL A 379 15.02 10.79 9.54
C VAL A 379 13.50 10.82 9.56
N LEU A 380 12.89 11.71 8.77
CA LEU A 380 11.44 11.79 8.63
C LEU A 380 10.97 10.93 7.45
N THR A 381 10.08 9.98 7.74
CA THR A 381 9.49 9.05 6.77
C THR A 381 8.00 8.84 7.04
N THR A 382 7.34 9.92 7.47
CA THR A 382 5.97 9.93 8.00
C THR A 382 4.89 9.78 6.93
N GLY A 383 5.29 9.68 5.65
CA GLY A 383 4.36 9.75 4.53
C GLY A 383 3.82 11.16 4.30
N GLY A 384 2.88 11.28 3.35
CA GLY A 384 2.26 12.55 3.01
C GLY A 384 1.09 12.95 3.92
N PHE A 385 0.22 13.80 3.38
CA PHE A 385 -0.95 14.32 4.10
C PHE A 385 -2.30 13.92 3.47
N GLY A 386 -2.30 12.88 2.63
CA GLY A 386 -3.49 12.46 1.85
C GLY A 386 -4.69 11.98 2.68
N ALA A 387 -4.52 11.66 3.97
CA ALA A 387 -5.62 11.34 4.88
C ALA A 387 -6.11 12.57 5.69
N ASN A 388 -5.37 13.66 5.70
CA ASN A 388 -5.78 14.93 6.28
C ASN A 388 -6.56 15.74 5.23
N LEU A 389 -7.87 15.48 5.12
CA LEU A 389 -8.70 16.11 4.08
C LEU A 389 -8.86 17.64 4.28
N ASP A 390 -8.64 18.15 5.48
CA ASP A 390 -8.60 19.60 5.72
C ASP A 390 -7.34 20.21 5.09
N MET A 391 -6.17 19.62 5.33
CA MET A 391 -4.90 20.02 4.71
C MET A 391 -4.94 19.83 3.17
N VAL A 392 -5.53 18.72 2.69
CA VAL A 392 -5.76 18.51 1.24
C VAL A 392 -6.58 19.63 0.64
N THR A 393 -7.68 20.02 1.28
CA THR A 393 -8.56 21.09 0.76
C THR A 393 -8.01 22.50 0.97
N GLU A 394 -7.09 22.69 1.91
CA GLU A 394 -6.33 23.94 2.07
C GLU A 394 -5.44 24.19 0.84
N TYR A 395 -4.66 23.19 0.43
CA TYR A 395 -3.78 23.32 -0.73
C TYR A 395 -4.49 23.13 -2.08
N LYS A 396 -5.57 22.32 -2.13
CA LYS A 396 -6.31 22.01 -3.36
C LYS A 396 -7.83 21.98 -3.11
N PRO A 397 -8.48 23.17 -3.06
CA PRO A 397 -9.89 23.30 -2.67
C PRO A 397 -10.89 22.48 -3.50
N GLU A 398 -10.55 22.19 -4.77
CA GLU A 398 -11.40 21.38 -5.67
C GLU A 398 -11.53 19.90 -5.24
N LEU A 399 -10.67 19.42 -4.34
CA LEU A 399 -10.75 18.06 -3.81
C LEU A 399 -11.67 17.93 -2.59
N LYS A 400 -12.41 18.98 -2.24
CA LYS A 400 -13.38 18.90 -1.15
C LYS A 400 -14.45 17.86 -1.42
N GLY A 401 -14.58 16.90 -0.49
CA GLY A 401 -15.57 15.82 -0.58
C GLY A 401 -15.08 14.57 -1.31
N PHE A 402 -13.85 14.55 -1.82
CA PHE A 402 -13.27 13.33 -2.36
C PHE A 402 -12.99 12.32 -1.26
N MET A 403 -13.08 11.04 -1.59
CA MET A 403 -12.60 9.95 -0.75
C MET A 403 -11.06 9.88 -0.80
N THR A 404 -10.46 9.17 0.16
CA THR A 404 -9.02 8.94 0.18
C THR A 404 -8.69 7.46 0.29
N THR A 405 -7.66 7.02 -0.44
CA THR A 405 -7.09 5.67 -0.33
C THR A 405 -6.07 5.55 0.80
N ASN A 406 -5.73 6.66 1.45
CA ASN A 406 -4.64 6.74 2.40
C ASN A 406 -4.93 6.01 3.71
N ALA A 407 -3.87 5.53 4.34
CA ALA A 407 -3.89 5.07 5.72
C ALA A 407 -4.13 6.25 6.67
N ALA A 408 -4.81 6.00 7.80
CA ALA A 408 -5.19 7.03 8.76
C ALA A 408 -3.99 7.84 9.29
N GLY A 409 -2.79 7.27 9.32
CA GLY A 409 -1.56 7.93 9.76
C GLY A 409 -0.98 8.96 8.78
N ALA A 410 -1.45 9.05 7.54
CA ALA A 410 -0.94 10.00 6.55
C ALA A 410 -1.53 11.42 6.77
N GLN A 411 -1.15 12.05 7.87
CA GLN A 411 -1.74 13.30 8.36
C GLN A 411 -0.88 14.56 8.10
N GLY A 412 0.36 14.42 7.60
CA GLY A 412 1.27 15.54 7.36
C GLY A 412 2.11 15.97 8.56
N GLN A 413 2.09 15.23 9.68
CA GLN A 413 2.79 15.60 10.92
C GLN A 413 4.28 15.85 10.74
N GLY A 414 4.97 15.04 9.92
CA GLY A 414 6.41 15.23 9.65
C GLY A 414 6.70 16.56 8.94
N ILE A 415 5.81 16.97 8.03
CA ILE A 415 5.91 18.26 7.34
C ILE A 415 5.70 19.39 8.35
N GLU A 416 4.68 19.30 9.21
CA GLU A 416 4.40 20.31 10.23
C GLU A 416 5.55 20.45 11.23
N MET A 417 6.09 19.34 11.74
CA MET A 417 7.23 19.36 12.68
C MET A 417 8.48 20.00 12.06
N ALA A 418 8.80 19.64 10.81
CA ALA A 418 9.97 20.16 10.12
C ALA A 418 9.83 21.66 9.77
N THR A 419 8.64 22.07 9.30
CA THR A 419 8.37 23.49 9.00
C THR A 419 8.40 24.36 10.27
N ALA A 420 8.01 23.82 11.43
CA ALA A 420 8.14 24.52 12.71
C ALA A 420 9.57 24.90 13.08
N ILE A 421 10.59 24.18 12.56
CA ILE A 421 12.02 24.48 12.74
C ILE A 421 12.66 25.11 11.49
N GLY A 422 11.84 25.53 10.52
CA GLY A 422 12.26 26.31 9.35
C GLY A 422 12.52 25.53 8.08
N ALA A 423 12.09 24.27 7.98
CA ALA A 423 12.17 23.51 6.73
C ALA A 423 11.32 24.16 5.61
N GLY A 424 11.85 24.14 4.39
CA GLY A 424 11.14 24.53 3.19
C GLY A 424 10.25 23.40 2.68
N THR A 425 9.22 23.78 1.94
CA THR A 425 8.31 22.85 1.25
C THR A 425 8.22 23.20 -0.22
N VAL A 426 7.87 22.21 -1.05
CA VAL A 426 7.70 22.36 -2.50
C VAL A 426 6.48 21.56 -2.94
N ASP A 427 5.80 22.03 -4.00
CA ASP A 427 4.72 21.33 -4.69
C ASP A 427 3.51 20.92 -3.82
N MET A 428 3.24 21.62 -2.71
CA MET A 428 2.19 21.26 -1.75
C MET A 428 0.78 21.19 -2.34
N ASP A 429 0.51 21.92 -3.42
CA ASP A 429 -0.74 21.89 -4.17
C ASP A 429 -0.81 20.73 -5.20
N GLN A 430 0.30 20.01 -5.39
CA GLN A 430 0.36 18.88 -6.29
C GLN A 430 -0.13 17.61 -5.57
N ILE A 431 -1.44 17.40 -5.61
CA ILE A 431 -2.11 16.27 -4.97
C ILE A 431 -2.70 15.39 -6.06
N GLN A 432 -2.26 14.13 -6.11
CA GLN A 432 -2.70 13.15 -7.09
C GLN A 432 -4.03 12.52 -6.66
N ILE A 433 -4.95 12.43 -7.61
CA ILE A 433 -6.13 11.57 -7.52
C ILE A 433 -5.89 10.28 -8.32
N HIS A 434 -6.44 9.17 -7.84
CA HIS A 434 -6.37 7.87 -8.49
C HIS A 434 -7.73 7.54 -9.11
N PRO A 435 -7.79 7.15 -10.41
CA PRO A 435 -9.07 6.94 -11.10
C PRO A 435 -9.78 5.64 -10.70
N THR A 436 -9.08 4.68 -10.10
CA THR A 436 -9.66 3.38 -9.75
C THR A 436 -9.70 3.19 -8.24
N VAL A 437 -10.58 3.95 -7.58
CA VAL A 437 -10.93 3.81 -6.16
C VAL A 437 -12.31 3.17 -6.09
N GLU A 438 -12.47 2.09 -5.32
CA GLU A 438 -13.78 1.44 -5.16
C GLU A 438 -14.78 2.42 -4.55
N ALA A 439 -15.92 2.59 -5.22
CA ALA A 439 -16.82 3.74 -5.02
C ALA A 439 -17.53 3.76 -3.66
N ASN A 440 -17.57 2.65 -2.90
CA ASN A 440 -18.24 2.58 -1.60
C ASN A 440 -17.27 2.58 -0.42
N THR A 441 -16.09 1.97 -0.58
CA THR A 441 -15.17 1.69 0.54
C THR A 441 -13.89 2.52 0.49
N ALA A 442 -13.66 3.29 -0.59
CA ALA A 442 -12.41 3.97 -0.90
C ALA A 442 -11.19 3.02 -1.06
N ALA A 443 -11.42 1.73 -1.23
CA ALA A 443 -10.34 0.77 -1.44
C ALA A 443 -9.63 1.05 -2.77
N LEU A 444 -8.30 1.00 -2.75
CA LEU A 444 -7.51 1.13 -3.97
C LEU A 444 -7.71 -0.11 -4.85
N ILE A 445 -8.17 0.09 -6.08
CA ILE A 445 -8.17 -0.92 -7.13
C ILE A 445 -6.91 -0.73 -7.97
N THR A 446 -6.08 -1.77 -8.05
CA THR A 446 -4.74 -1.66 -8.65
C THR A 446 -4.77 -1.16 -10.08
N GLU A 447 -3.90 -0.22 -10.38
CA GLU A 447 -3.64 0.28 -11.73
C GLU A 447 -3.15 -0.81 -12.69
N GLY A 448 -2.52 -1.87 -12.14
CA GLY A 448 -2.05 -3.01 -12.91
C GLY A 448 -3.12 -3.64 -13.79
N LEU A 449 -4.39 -3.64 -13.35
CA LEU A 449 -5.49 -4.19 -14.15
C LEU A 449 -5.64 -3.47 -15.49
N ARG A 450 -5.48 -2.14 -15.52
CA ARG A 450 -5.55 -1.36 -16.75
C ARG A 450 -4.36 -1.70 -17.66
N GLY A 451 -3.17 -1.87 -17.09
CA GLY A 451 -1.98 -2.35 -17.80
C GLY A 451 -2.14 -3.77 -18.34
N ASP A 452 -2.77 -4.64 -17.58
CA ASP A 452 -3.01 -6.05 -17.90
C ASP A 452 -4.18 -6.27 -18.90
N GLY A 453 -4.90 -5.21 -19.31
CA GLY A 453 -5.91 -5.28 -20.37
C GLY A 453 -7.32 -4.81 -20.00
N ALA A 454 -7.60 -4.50 -18.73
CA ALA A 454 -8.89 -3.99 -18.31
C ALA A 454 -9.28 -2.69 -19.03
N VAL A 455 -10.59 -2.46 -19.18
CA VAL A 455 -11.16 -1.26 -19.77
C VAL A 455 -12.05 -0.52 -18.77
N LEU A 456 -12.20 0.79 -18.95
CA LEU A 456 -13.10 1.64 -18.18
C LEU A 456 -14.35 1.95 -19.00
N ILE A 457 -15.50 1.64 -18.43
CA ILE A 457 -16.82 1.77 -19.06
C ILE A 457 -17.65 2.79 -18.28
N ASN A 458 -18.18 3.79 -18.98
CA ASN A 458 -19.05 4.81 -18.41
C ASN A 458 -20.50 4.33 -18.24
N ALA A 459 -21.37 5.20 -17.68
CA ALA A 459 -22.78 4.91 -17.47
C ALA A 459 -23.55 4.59 -18.76
N GLU A 460 -23.06 5.01 -19.91
CA GLU A 460 -23.64 4.79 -21.24
C GLU A 460 -23.12 3.48 -21.90
N GLY A 461 -22.36 2.65 -21.18
CA GLY A 461 -21.83 1.37 -21.68
C GLY A 461 -20.66 1.53 -22.65
N LYS A 462 -19.92 2.63 -22.62
CA LYS A 462 -18.86 2.95 -23.59
C LYS A 462 -17.52 3.22 -22.90
N ARG A 463 -16.42 2.87 -23.60
CA ARG A 463 -15.08 3.39 -23.29
C ARG A 463 -15.07 4.91 -23.54
N PHE A 464 -14.21 5.64 -22.84
CA PHE A 464 -14.17 7.11 -22.92
C PHE A 464 -12.75 7.70 -22.89
N ILE A 465 -11.71 6.83 -22.74
CA ILE A 465 -10.31 7.26 -22.59
C ILE A 465 -9.34 6.12 -22.99
N ASP A 466 -8.08 6.44 -23.24
CA ASP A 466 -6.95 5.50 -23.13
C ASP A 466 -6.73 5.15 -21.66
N GLU A 467 -7.09 3.95 -21.24
CA GLU A 467 -7.09 3.52 -19.85
C GLU A 467 -5.68 3.44 -19.24
N VAL A 468 -4.63 3.37 -20.06
CA VAL A 468 -3.23 3.38 -19.62
C VAL A 468 -2.59 4.78 -19.64
N GLY A 469 -3.39 5.81 -19.84
CA GLY A 469 -2.99 7.19 -19.62
C GLY A 469 -2.55 7.46 -18.18
N THR A 470 -1.95 8.64 -17.95
CA THR A 470 -1.55 9.06 -16.60
C THR A 470 -2.76 9.24 -15.70
N ARG A 471 -2.56 9.10 -14.38
CA ARG A 471 -3.66 9.12 -13.39
C ARG A 471 -4.49 10.39 -13.44
N ASP A 472 -3.86 11.53 -13.58
CA ASP A 472 -4.53 12.84 -13.70
C ASP A 472 -5.42 12.91 -14.96
N VAL A 473 -4.93 12.42 -16.09
CA VAL A 473 -5.68 12.42 -17.36
C VAL A 473 -6.89 11.49 -17.28
N VAL A 474 -6.69 10.27 -16.78
CA VAL A 474 -7.78 9.28 -16.65
C VAL A 474 -8.80 9.72 -15.60
N SER A 475 -8.35 10.24 -14.44
CA SER A 475 -9.26 10.77 -13.40
C SER A 475 -10.08 11.95 -13.90
N ALA A 476 -9.47 12.89 -14.63
CA ALA A 476 -10.20 14.02 -15.19
C ALA A 476 -11.27 13.57 -16.20
N ALA A 477 -10.95 12.59 -17.05
CA ALA A 477 -11.90 12.02 -17.99
C ALA A 477 -13.05 11.27 -17.27
N GLU A 478 -12.76 10.54 -16.18
CA GLU A 478 -13.75 9.84 -15.37
C GLU A 478 -14.68 10.80 -14.63
N ILE A 479 -14.14 11.85 -14.01
CA ILE A 479 -14.92 12.89 -13.33
C ILE A 479 -15.90 13.57 -14.29
N ALA A 480 -15.52 13.70 -15.55
CA ALA A 480 -16.36 14.28 -16.60
C ALA A 480 -17.51 13.33 -17.06
N GLN A 481 -17.49 12.03 -16.70
CA GLN A 481 -18.56 11.11 -17.05
C GLN A 481 -19.81 11.33 -16.19
N THR A 482 -20.95 10.83 -16.67
CA THR A 482 -22.23 10.85 -15.95
C THR A 482 -22.08 10.20 -14.58
N GLY A 483 -22.28 10.97 -13.51
CA GLY A 483 -22.17 10.52 -12.13
C GLY A 483 -20.73 10.42 -11.60
N SER A 484 -19.72 10.88 -12.35
CA SER A 484 -18.29 10.92 -11.98
C SER A 484 -17.76 9.54 -11.50
N TYR A 485 -18.17 8.48 -12.18
CA TYR A 485 -17.72 7.12 -11.95
C TYR A 485 -17.58 6.35 -13.26
N SER A 486 -16.89 5.22 -13.18
CA SER A 486 -16.83 4.24 -14.26
C SER A 486 -16.91 2.81 -13.72
N TRP A 487 -16.95 1.83 -14.62
CA TRP A 487 -16.84 0.41 -14.33
C TRP A 487 -15.53 -0.11 -14.91
N LEU A 488 -14.66 -0.62 -14.04
CA LEU A 488 -13.44 -1.32 -14.46
C LEU A 488 -13.80 -2.77 -14.76
N VAL A 489 -13.67 -3.18 -16.04
CA VAL A 489 -14.09 -4.50 -16.54
C VAL A 489 -12.88 -5.40 -16.76
N VAL A 490 -12.98 -6.63 -16.25
CA VAL A 490 -12.02 -7.74 -16.42
C VAL A 490 -12.76 -9.02 -16.78
N ASP A 491 -12.04 -10.02 -17.28
CA ASP A 491 -12.56 -11.35 -17.60
C ASP A 491 -11.95 -12.46 -16.72
N GLN A 492 -12.42 -13.69 -16.89
CA GLN A 492 -11.95 -14.83 -16.12
C GLN A 492 -10.45 -15.13 -16.33
N ALA A 493 -9.92 -14.92 -17.53
CA ALA A 493 -8.50 -15.16 -17.79
C ALA A 493 -7.61 -14.22 -16.94
N MET A 494 -8.01 -12.96 -16.78
CA MET A 494 -7.32 -12.02 -15.89
C MET A 494 -7.48 -12.40 -14.41
N VAL A 495 -8.67 -12.89 -14.00
CA VAL A 495 -8.92 -13.40 -12.64
C VAL A 495 -8.01 -14.58 -12.31
N ASP A 496 -7.86 -15.51 -13.25
CA ASP A 496 -7.03 -16.70 -13.06
C ASP A 496 -5.53 -16.35 -12.93
N ALA A 497 -5.10 -15.29 -13.59
CA ALA A 497 -3.72 -14.82 -13.57
C ALA A 497 -3.36 -13.98 -12.33
N SER A 498 -4.35 -13.47 -11.57
CA SER A 498 -4.11 -12.50 -10.50
C SER A 498 -4.84 -12.82 -9.21
N SER A 499 -4.09 -13.07 -8.13
CA SER A 499 -4.66 -13.22 -6.78
C SER A 499 -5.24 -11.89 -6.26
N VAL A 500 -4.79 -10.75 -6.78
CA VAL A 500 -5.31 -9.42 -6.41
C VAL A 500 -6.76 -9.30 -6.85
N ILE A 501 -7.08 -9.68 -8.10
CA ILE A 501 -8.47 -9.66 -8.62
C ILE A 501 -9.34 -10.64 -7.83
N GLN A 502 -8.83 -11.86 -7.56
CA GLN A 502 -9.52 -12.85 -6.73
C GLN A 502 -9.85 -12.28 -5.34
N GLY A 503 -8.94 -11.49 -4.77
CA GLY A 503 -9.17 -10.76 -3.53
C GLY A 503 -10.31 -9.76 -3.63
N TYR A 504 -10.43 -9.01 -4.73
CA TYR A 504 -11.55 -8.07 -4.93
C TYR A 504 -12.90 -8.78 -5.06
N ILE A 505 -12.93 -9.94 -5.74
CA ILE A 505 -14.13 -10.78 -5.85
C ILE A 505 -14.55 -11.28 -4.46
N LYS A 506 -13.62 -11.83 -3.68
CA LYS A 506 -13.87 -12.29 -2.30
C LYS A 506 -14.41 -11.17 -1.40
N LYS A 507 -13.94 -9.94 -1.58
CA LYS A 507 -14.39 -8.75 -0.84
C LYS A 507 -15.75 -8.21 -1.29
N GLY A 508 -16.33 -8.79 -2.34
CA GLY A 508 -17.62 -8.36 -2.86
C GLY A 508 -17.59 -7.02 -3.61
N TYR A 509 -16.45 -6.61 -4.14
CA TYR A 509 -16.33 -5.37 -4.91
C TYR A 509 -16.85 -5.49 -6.34
N THR A 510 -17.12 -6.71 -6.81
CA THR A 510 -17.46 -7.00 -8.19
C THR A 510 -18.93 -7.32 -8.38
N VAL A 511 -19.46 -6.92 -9.53
CA VAL A 511 -20.63 -7.55 -10.17
C VAL A 511 -20.14 -8.48 -11.28
N THR A 512 -20.95 -9.49 -11.67
CA THR A 512 -20.55 -10.53 -12.63
C THR A 512 -21.66 -10.86 -13.63
N GLY A 513 -21.28 -11.38 -14.79
CA GLY A 513 -22.17 -11.91 -15.83
C GLY A 513 -21.48 -12.95 -16.69
N GLU A 514 -22.23 -13.95 -17.16
CA GLU A 514 -21.73 -14.99 -18.08
C GLU A 514 -21.63 -14.48 -19.51
N THR A 515 -22.33 -13.40 -19.85
CA THR A 515 -22.25 -12.71 -21.12
C THR A 515 -22.03 -11.22 -20.90
N TYR A 516 -21.66 -10.49 -21.96
CA TYR A 516 -21.53 -9.02 -21.86
C TYR A 516 -22.87 -8.37 -21.54
N GLU A 517 -23.98 -8.87 -22.11
CA GLU A 517 -25.31 -8.35 -21.84
C GLU A 517 -25.70 -8.55 -20.36
N GLU A 518 -25.41 -9.71 -19.78
CA GLU A 518 -25.66 -9.99 -18.36
C GLU A 518 -24.82 -9.09 -17.45
N LEU A 519 -23.53 -8.91 -17.77
CA LEU A 519 -22.68 -7.99 -17.03
C LEU A 519 -23.16 -6.54 -17.17
N GLY A 520 -23.55 -6.09 -18.39
CA GLY A 520 -24.12 -4.77 -18.64
C GLY A 520 -25.36 -4.52 -17.78
N LYS A 521 -26.25 -5.50 -17.70
CA LYS A 521 -27.42 -5.47 -16.82
C LYS A 521 -27.03 -5.37 -15.34
N ALA A 522 -26.05 -6.14 -14.90
CA ALA A 522 -25.56 -6.11 -13.51
C ALA A 522 -24.92 -4.76 -13.14
N MET A 523 -24.24 -4.13 -14.08
CA MET A 523 -23.70 -2.76 -13.95
C MET A 523 -24.77 -1.67 -14.00
N GLY A 524 -25.97 -1.97 -14.54
CA GLY A 524 -27.02 -0.98 -14.75
C GLY A 524 -26.74 -0.02 -15.90
N VAL A 525 -26.00 -0.44 -16.93
CA VAL A 525 -25.70 0.32 -18.15
C VAL A 525 -26.54 -0.22 -19.33
N ASP A 526 -26.51 0.45 -20.49
CA ASP A 526 -27.13 -0.08 -21.71
C ASP A 526 -26.44 -1.38 -22.16
N GLU A 527 -27.14 -2.50 -22.06
CA GLU A 527 -26.62 -3.86 -22.28
C GLU A 527 -26.09 -4.04 -23.71
N ALA A 528 -26.81 -3.51 -24.70
CA ALA A 528 -26.45 -3.65 -26.11
C ALA A 528 -25.24 -2.76 -26.48
N ALA A 529 -25.23 -1.52 -25.98
CA ALA A 529 -24.09 -0.60 -26.16
C ALA A 529 -22.81 -1.16 -25.52
N PHE A 530 -22.92 -1.73 -24.32
CA PHE A 530 -21.79 -2.35 -23.64
C PHE A 530 -21.28 -3.59 -24.39
N ALA A 531 -22.15 -4.49 -24.81
CA ALA A 531 -21.76 -5.68 -25.57
C ALA A 531 -21.04 -5.31 -26.89
N GLU A 532 -21.52 -4.29 -27.59
CA GLU A 532 -20.86 -3.80 -28.82
C GLU A 532 -19.50 -3.15 -28.52
N THR A 533 -19.39 -2.40 -27.41
CA THR A 533 -18.12 -1.82 -26.95
C THR A 533 -17.09 -2.90 -26.68
N MET A 534 -17.45 -3.99 -26.01
CA MET A 534 -16.55 -5.09 -25.69
C MET A 534 -16.09 -5.86 -26.95
N LYS A 535 -16.99 -6.09 -27.90
CA LYS A 535 -16.67 -6.71 -29.19
C LYS A 535 -15.70 -5.84 -30.00
N THR A 536 -15.97 -4.52 -30.03
CA THR A 536 -15.10 -3.54 -30.71
C THR A 536 -13.71 -3.51 -30.07
N TRP A 537 -13.63 -3.44 -28.75
CA TRP A 537 -12.37 -3.49 -28.02
C TRP A 537 -11.54 -4.74 -28.34
N ASN A 538 -12.14 -5.92 -28.30
CA ASN A 538 -11.45 -7.17 -28.62
C ASN A 538 -10.90 -7.17 -30.05
N GLY A 539 -11.61 -6.55 -30.99
CA GLY A 539 -11.13 -6.32 -32.36
C GLY A 539 -9.92 -5.39 -32.42
N TYR A 540 -9.87 -4.35 -31.58
CA TYR A 540 -8.71 -3.45 -31.49
C TYR A 540 -7.48 -4.15 -30.90
N VAL A 541 -7.69 -5.04 -29.89
CA VAL A 541 -6.61 -5.86 -29.33
C VAL A 541 -6.02 -6.79 -30.40
N GLU A 542 -6.84 -7.45 -31.20
CA GLU A 542 -6.39 -8.31 -32.33
C GLU A 542 -5.60 -7.51 -33.37
N ALA A 543 -6.10 -6.33 -33.72
CA ALA A 543 -5.47 -5.45 -34.70
C ALA A 543 -4.24 -4.72 -34.16
N LYS A 544 -4.00 -4.76 -32.82
CA LYS A 544 -3.01 -3.93 -32.11
C LYS A 544 -3.12 -2.46 -32.48
N ASN A 545 -4.35 -1.96 -32.58
CA ASN A 545 -4.66 -0.60 -32.97
C ASN A 545 -5.98 -0.14 -32.34
N ASP A 546 -5.93 0.94 -31.57
CA ASP A 546 -7.08 1.62 -30.97
C ASP A 546 -7.30 2.98 -31.66
N PRO A 547 -8.16 3.05 -32.67
CA PRO A 547 -8.42 4.30 -33.39
C PRO A 547 -9.23 5.31 -32.59
N ASP A 548 -9.93 4.89 -31.52
CA ASP A 548 -10.81 5.75 -30.74
C ASP A 548 -10.03 6.62 -29.75
N PHE A 549 -9.10 6.02 -29.00
CA PHE A 549 -8.37 6.71 -27.91
C PHE A 549 -6.85 6.59 -28.03
N GLY A 550 -6.33 5.84 -29.00
CA GLY A 550 -4.90 5.74 -29.24
C GLY A 550 -4.13 4.96 -28.19
N ARG A 551 -4.79 4.00 -27.51
CA ARG A 551 -4.10 3.07 -26.61
C ARG A 551 -3.08 2.26 -27.36
N THR A 552 -1.86 2.14 -26.82
CA THR A 552 -0.74 1.43 -27.44
C THR A 552 -0.40 0.11 -26.74
N SER A 553 -1.01 -0.17 -25.60
CA SER A 553 -0.83 -1.42 -24.82
C SER A 553 -2.02 -2.35 -25.00
N PHE A 554 -1.78 -3.55 -25.54
CA PHE A 554 -2.79 -4.56 -25.88
C PHE A 554 -2.40 -5.90 -25.27
N ALA A 555 -2.49 -6.01 -23.93
CA ALA A 555 -2.03 -7.20 -23.21
C ALA A 555 -2.97 -8.39 -23.41
N ASN A 556 -4.28 -8.22 -23.16
CA ASN A 556 -5.26 -9.30 -23.22
C ASN A 556 -6.56 -8.83 -23.87
N LYS A 557 -7.22 -9.74 -24.61
CA LYS A 557 -8.64 -9.61 -24.91
C LYS A 557 -9.45 -9.86 -23.66
N LEU A 558 -10.67 -9.36 -23.64
CA LEU A 558 -11.64 -9.62 -22.57
C LEU A 558 -12.77 -10.51 -23.15
N ASP A 559 -12.44 -11.76 -23.49
CA ASP A 559 -13.35 -12.69 -24.19
C ASP A 559 -13.55 -14.03 -23.48
N THR A 560 -13.06 -14.18 -22.25
CA THR A 560 -13.18 -15.39 -21.43
C THR A 560 -14.19 -15.17 -20.31
N ALA A 561 -15.37 -15.80 -20.43
CA ALA A 561 -16.41 -15.75 -19.40
C ALA A 561 -16.03 -16.54 -18.13
N PRO A 562 -16.62 -16.24 -16.95
CA PRO A 562 -17.47 -15.08 -16.68
C PRO A 562 -16.69 -13.76 -16.68
N TYR A 563 -17.43 -12.65 -16.83
CA TYR A 563 -16.93 -11.29 -16.81
C TYR A 563 -17.25 -10.61 -15.50
N TYR A 564 -16.37 -9.69 -15.08
CA TYR A 564 -16.49 -8.99 -13.80
C TYR A 564 -16.32 -7.49 -14.00
N ALA A 565 -17.03 -6.70 -13.20
CA ALA A 565 -16.86 -5.25 -13.18
C ALA A 565 -16.81 -4.72 -11.75
N ILE A 566 -15.92 -3.75 -11.50
CA ILE A 566 -15.80 -3.02 -10.23
C ILE A 566 -16.23 -1.58 -10.48
N LYS A 567 -17.14 -1.06 -9.65
CA LYS A 567 -17.51 0.36 -9.71
C LYS A 567 -16.40 1.19 -9.08
N VAL A 568 -15.83 2.11 -9.85
CA VAL A 568 -14.70 2.94 -9.44
C VAL A 568 -14.99 4.43 -9.63
N THR A 569 -14.31 5.25 -8.86
CA THR A 569 -14.35 6.71 -8.94
C THR A 569 -12.98 7.28 -8.61
N ALA A 570 -12.75 8.56 -8.89
CA ALA A 570 -11.52 9.23 -8.51
C ALA A 570 -11.47 9.52 -7.00
N GLY A 571 -10.31 9.33 -6.38
CA GLY A 571 -10.08 9.63 -4.97
C GLY A 571 -8.66 10.11 -4.69
N VAL A 572 -8.46 10.84 -3.60
CA VAL A 572 -7.14 11.31 -3.12
C VAL A 572 -6.24 10.11 -2.88
N HIS A 573 -5.02 10.16 -3.42
CA HIS A 573 -4.14 8.99 -3.38
C HIS A 573 -2.70 9.30 -2.93
N HIS A 574 -2.04 10.30 -3.51
CA HIS A 574 -0.64 10.61 -3.21
C HIS A 574 -0.45 12.13 -3.15
N THR A 575 0.34 12.61 -2.21
CA THR A 575 0.79 13.99 -2.18
C THR A 575 2.19 14.04 -2.77
N MET A 576 2.37 14.74 -3.92
CA MET A 576 3.69 14.91 -4.54
C MET A 576 4.48 16.01 -3.87
N GLY A 577 3.80 16.93 -3.20
CA GLY A 577 4.41 17.98 -2.39
C GLY A 577 4.81 17.52 -1.01
N GLY A 578 5.83 18.16 -0.45
CA GLY A 578 6.37 17.85 0.86
C GLY A 578 7.60 18.69 1.17
N LEU A 579 8.45 18.17 2.06
CA LEU A 579 9.71 18.82 2.46
C LEU A 579 10.66 18.92 1.28
N THR A 580 11.35 20.06 1.16
CA THR A 580 12.44 20.24 0.21
C THR A 580 13.67 19.49 0.70
N ILE A 581 14.22 18.62 -0.14
CA ILE A 581 15.45 17.85 0.12
C ILE A 581 16.48 18.05 -0.99
N ASN A 582 17.75 17.74 -0.70
CA ASN A 582 18.77 17.54 -1.72
C ASN A 582 18.94 16.05 -2.08
N THR A 583 19.85 15.73 -2.99
CA THR A 583 20.13 14.36 -3.44
C THR A 583 20.70 13.43 -2.35
N ASN A 584 21.19 13.99 -1.24
CA ASN A 584 21.60 13.25 -0.04
C ASN A 584 20.48 13.14 1.00
N THR A 585 19.23 13.50 0.62
CA THR A 585 18.04 13.50 1.49
C THR A 585 18.10 14.44 2.69
N GLU A 586 19.08 15.34 2.76
CA GLU A 586 19.14 16.38 3.78
C GLU A 586 17.98 17.37 3.58
N VAL A 587 17.25 17.68 4.65
CA VAL A 587 16.14 18.63 4.62
C VAL A 587 16.66 20.06 4.51
N LEU A 588 16.13 20.81 3.55
CA LEU A 588 16.52 22.19 3.28
C LEU A 588 15.54 23.18 3.90
N LYS A 589 16.06 24.31 4.37
CA LYS A 589 15.25 25.48 4.70
C LYS A 589 14.73 26.17 3.44
N ALA A 590 13.80 27.11 3.61
CA ALA A 590 13.25 27.89 2.50
C ALA A 590 14.32 28.70 1.73
N ASP A 591 15.47 28.99 2.33
CA ASP A 591 16.60 29.67 1.70
C ASP A 591 17.60 28.72 1.02
N GLY A 592 17.31 27.42 1.01
CA GLY A 592 18.14 26.37 0.41
C GLY A 592 19.27 25.87 1.30
N THR A 593 19.41 26.37 2.53
CA THR A 593 20.44 25.86 3.47
C THR A 593 19.98 24.58 4.17
N VAL A 594 20.91 23.66 4.44
CA VAL A 594 20.62 22.40 5.12
C VAL A 594 20.24 22.64 6.59
N ILE A 595 19.27 21.89 7.10
CA ILE A 595 19.05 21.73 8.53
C ILE A 595 19.94 20.58 9.02
N PRO A 596 21.02 20.84 9.78
CA PRO A 596 21.97 19.80 10.14
C PRO A 596 21.29 18.67 10.96
N GLY A 597 21.64 17.42 10.66
CA GLY A 597 21.14 16.26 11.37
C GLY A 597 19.68 15.88 11.04
N LEU A 598 19.02 16.57 10.09
CA LEU A 598 17.67 16.27 9.65
C LEU A 598 17.64 15.77 8.20
N PHE A 599 17.07 14.59 8.02
CA PHE A 599 16.91 13.91 6.73
C PHE A 599 15.45 13.55 6.50
N ALA A 600 15.04 13.36 5.24
CA ALA A 600 13.68 12.91 4.92
C ALA A 600 13.65 12.04 3.65
N ALA A 601 12.74 11.07 3.59
CA ALA A 601 12.59 10.18 2.44
C ALA A 601 11.15 9.67 2.27
N GLY A 602 10.78 9.37 1.03
CA GLY A 602 9.45 8.92 0.66
C GLY A 602 8.44 10.05 0.57
N GLU A 603 7.15 9.76 0.68
CA GLU A 603 6.03 10.68 0.38
C GLU A 603 5.99 11.95 1.27
N VAL A 604 6.79 12.03 2.33
CA VAL A 604 6.96 13.26 3.14
C VAL A 604 7.74 14.33 2.41
N THR A 605 8.47 13.97 1.34
CA THR A 605 9.31 14.85 0.53
C THR A 605 8.62 15.29 -0.74
N GLY A 606 8.96 16.47 -1.26
CA GLY A 606 8.49 17.00 -2.53
C GLY A 606 9.59 17.10 -3.58
N GLY A 607 9.20 17.48 -4.82
CA GLY A 607 10.12 17.74 -5.93
C GLY A 607 10.44 16.52 -6.80
N VAL A 608 10.35 15.29 -6.30
CA VAL A 608 10.67 14.07 -7.07
C VAL A 608 9.66 13.82 -8.20
N HIS A 609 8.37 13.98 -7.92
CA HIS A 609 7.29 13.54 -8.81
C HIS A 609 6.60 14.68 -9.59
N GLY A 610 6.94 15.92 -9.30
CA GLY A 610 6.33 17.10 -9.93
C GLY A 610 4.80 17.12 -9.78
N ALA A 611 4.09 17.44 -10.86
CA ALA A 611 2.63 17.58 -10.81
C ALA A 611 1.84 16.26 -10.81
N ASN A 612 2.48 15.13 -11.11
CA ASN A 612 1.81 13.83 -11.14
C ASN A 612 2.81 12.66 -11.09
N ARG A 613 2.62 11.74 -10.19
CA ARG A 613 3.49 10.58 -9.98
C ARG A 613 3.09 9.40 -10.87
N LEU A 614 4.05 8.82 -11.59
CA LEU A 614 3.85 7.58 -12.33
C LEU A 614 3.59 6.39 -11.40
N GLY A 615 2.71 5.46 -11.84
CA GLY A 615 2.48 4.21 -11.13
C GLY A 615 3.78 3.43 -10.94
N GLY A 616 4.04 2.93 -9.72
CA GLY A 616 5.29 2.23 -9.38
C GLY A 616 6.42 3.12 -8.86
N ASN A 617 6.42 4.43 -9.14
CA ASN A 617 7.49 5.32 -8.67
C ASN A 617 7.47 5.56 -7.15
N ALA A 618 6.33 5.42 -6.45
CA ALA A 618 6.32 5.56 -4.99
C ALA A 618 7.11 4.44 -4.28
N VAL A 619 7.07 3.20 -4.83
CA VAL A 619 7.84 2.08 -4.29
C VAL A 619 9.33 2.27 -4.60
N ALA A 620 9.65 2.74 -5.80
CA ALA A 620 11.02 3.12 -6.17
C ALA A 620 11.57 4.23 -5.27
N ASP A 621 10.79 5.30 -5.08
CA ASP A 621 11.12 6.45 -4.23
C ASP A 621 11.44 6.00 -2.79
N PHE A 622 10.52 5.35 -2.12
CA PHE A 622 10.76 4.98 -0.72
C PHE A 622 11.93 3.99 -0.57
N THR A 623 12.18 3.13 -1.55
CA THR A 623 13.30 2.19 -1.50
C THR A 623 14.63 2.91 -1.77
N VAL A 624 14.71 3.73 -2.81
CA VAL A 624 15.93 4.46 -3.18
C VAL A 624 16.28 5.50 -2.14
N PHE A 625 15.37 6.45 -1.89
CA PHE A 625 15.65 7.54 -0.95
C PHE A 625 15.69 7.08 0.51
N GLY A 626 14.96 6.01 0.88
CA GLY A 626 15.11 5.40 2.20
C GLY A 626 16.53 4.88 2.44
N ARG A 627 17.12 4.17 1.46
CA ARG A 627 18.52 3.72 1.52
C ARG A 627 19.49 4.89 1.61
N ILE A 628 19.31 5.92 0.79
CA ILE A 628 20.16 7.12 0.81
C ILE A 628 20.05 7.82 2.17
N ALA A 629 18.85 7.99 2.71
CA ALA A 629 18.64 8.64 4.01
C ALA A 629 19.28 7.84 5.16
N GLY A 630 19.12 6.52 5.16
CA GLY A 630 19.76 5.65 6.15
C GLY A 630 21.28 5.75 6.13
N LYS A 631 21.87 5.77 4.94
CA LYS A 631 23.33 5.94 4.78
C LYS A 631 23.78 7.34 5.18
N ALA A 632 23.12 8.40 4.71
CA ALA A 632 23.48 9.78 5.02
C ALA A 632 23.35 10.10 6.53
N ALA A 633 22.26 9.62 7.16
CA ALA A 633 22.08 9.74 8.61
C ALA A 633 23.18 8.99 9.40
N SER A 634 23.59 7.80 8.90
CA SER A 634 24.68 7.04 9.51
C SER A 634 26.03 7.74 9.41
N ASP A 635 26.34 8.35 8.27
CA ASP A 635 27.55 9.12 8.06
C ASP A 635 27.59 10.37 8.94
N TYR A 636 26.46 11.05 9.09
CA TYR A 636 26.34 12.20 9.98
C TYR A 636 26.49 11.82 11.46
N ALA A 637 25.99 10.64 11.86
CA ALA A 637 26.06 10.12 13.23
C ALA A 637 27.39 9.45 13.59
N ALA A 638 28.40 9.49 12.71
CA ALA A 638 29.69 8.81 12.89
C ALA A 638 30.57 9.39 14.03
#